data_e3e04af63fb69b2de0e78f63760402c1
#
_entry.id   e3e04af63fb69b2de0e78f63760402c1
#
_cell.length_a   1.000
_cell.length_b   1.000
_cell.length_c   1.000
_cell.angle_alpha   90.00
_cell.angle_beta   90.00
_cell.angle_gamma   90.00
#
_symmetry.space_group_name_H-M   'P 1'
#
loop_
_entity.id
_entity.type
_entity.pdbx_description
1 polymer ?
#
loop_
_entity_poly.entity_id
_entity_poly.type
_entity_poly.pdbx_seq_one_letter_code
_entity_poly.pdbx_strand_id
1 'polypeptide(L)'
;VGLIQTPQSFYNADIFQFNLFSESTLPNEQDFFSKEINVCNNSHGAAVYTGSNTLIFRKAIEDVGGFPTDTITEDFELGVRMNAAGYVNYSTKSPMASGLTPTDLKSVIKQRTRWGRGVIRSSYNMNIFFNPKLTKGQRIVYINGYLYWWSFFRRLLYILAPILYTVFHVRVVVSNIWLLF
;
A
#
# COMPACT_ATOMS: atom_id res chain seq x y z
N VAL A 1 3.39 13.96 16.45
CA VAL A 1 3.63 13.36 15.11
C VAL A 1 4.79 12.39 15.25
N GLY A 2 4.64 11.16 14.75
CA GLY A 2 5.70 10.15 14.74
C GLY A 2 6.55 10.25 13.49
N LEU A 3 5.89 10.37 12.34
CA LEU A 3 6.56 10.50 11.05
C LEU A 3 5.74 11.34 10.04
N ILE A 4 6.44 11.86 9.05
CA ILE A 4 5.84 12.50 7.88
C ILE A 4 6.44 11.83 6.65
N GLN A 5 5.60 11.08 5.92
CA GLN A 5 5.95 10.41 4.66
C GLN A 5 5.78 11.40 3.51
N THR A 6 6.79 11.54 2.67
CA THR A 6 6.65 12.23 1.37
C THR A 6 6.62 11.22 0.24
N PRO A 7 5.89 11.46 -0.85
CA PRO A 7 5.87 10.56 -1.98
C PRO A 7 7.23 10.51 -2.66
N GLN A 8 7.58 9.35 -3.16
CA GLN A 8 8.72 9.20 -4.04
C GLN A 8 8.34 9.66 -5.45
N SER A 9 9.22 10.42 -6.12
CA SER A 9 9.13 10.64 -7.56
C SER A 9 10.17 9.81 -8.29
N PHE A 10 9.93 9.57 -9.58
CA PHE A 10 10.80 8.75 -10.41
C PHE A 10 11.22 9.53 -11.65
N TYR A 11 12.48 9.46 -12.04
CA TYR A 11 13.00 10.12 -13.24
C TYR A 11 13.14 9.18 -14.43
N ASN A 12 12.74 7.92 -14.29
CA ASN A 12 12.55 6.99 -15.40
C ASN A 12 11.10 6.50 -15.45
N ALA A 13 10.63 6.18 -16.64
CA ALA A 13 9.33 5.57 -16.84
C ALA A 13 9.28 4.17 -16.17
N ASP A 14 8.15 3.83 -15.58
CA ASP A 14 7.90 2.45 -15.17
C ASP A 14 7.57 1.56 -16.39
N ILE A 15 7.53 0.24 -16.15
CA ILE A 15 7.31 -0.73 -17.24
C ILE A 15 5.95 -0.57 -17.93
N PHE A 16 4.94 -0.02 -17.25
CA PHE A 16 3.61 0.18 -17.83
C PHE A 16 3.61 1.43 -18.70
N GLN A 17 4.16 2.54 -18.20
CA GLN A 17 4.32 3.77 -18.96
C GLN A 17 5.12 3.50 -20.24
N PHE A 18 6.26 2.81 -20.12
CA PHE A 18 7.15 2.50 -21.24
C PHE A 18 6.45 1.62 -22.29
N ASN A 19 5.85 0.49 -21.87
CA ASN A 19 5.22 -0.44 -22.81
C ASN A 19 3.91 0.08 -23.43
N LEU A 20 3.29 1.09 -22.82
CA LEU A 20 2.10 1.76 -23.35
C LEU A 20 2.42 3.04 -24.13
N PHE A 21 3.69 3.39 -24.29
CA PHE A 21 4.14 4.63 -24.92
C PHE A 21 3.46 5.86 -24.31
N SER A 22 3.35 5.88 -22.99
CA SER A 22 2.52 6.87 -22.28
C SER A 22 3.27 7.58 -21.14
N GLU A 23 4.59 7.72 -21.26
CA GLU A 23 5.47 8.31 -20.24
C GLU A 23 5.06 9.75 -19.88
N SER A 24 4.51 10.49 -20.85
CA SER A 24 4.08 11.88 -20.65
C SER A 24 2.62 12.02 -20.23
N THR A 25 1.81 10.99 -20.34
CA THR A 25 0.33 11.06 -20.16
C THR A 25 -0.18 10.31 -18.97
N LEU A 26 0.47 9.23 -18.59
CA LEU A 26 0.10 8.43 -17.42
C LEU A 26 1.05 8.68 -16.26
N PRO A 27 0.53 8.84 -15.04
CA PRO A 27 1.37 8.91 -13.84
C PRO A 27 2.05 7.56 -13.59
N ASN A 28 3.15 7.57 -12.81
CA ASN A 28 3.78 6.35 -12.35
C ASN A 28 2.77 5.50 -11.55
N GLU A 29 2.85 4.19 -11.68
CA GLU A 29 1.91 3.26 -11.06
C GLU A 29 1.87 3.35 -9.51
N GLN A 30 2.90 3.89 -8.88
CA GLN A 30 2.95 4.10 -7.43
C GLN A 30 2.36 5.44 -6.98
N ASP A 31 2.14 6.38 -7.91
CA ASP A 31 1.68 7.73 -7.59
C ASP A 31 0.29 7.72 -6.94
N PHE A 32 -0.62 6.88 -7.41
CA PHE A 32 -1.96 6.80 -6.85
C PHE A 32 -1.94 6.39 -5.38
N PHE A 33 -1.11 5.41 -5.03
CA PHE A 33 -0.97 5.03 -3.63
C PHE A 33 -0.32 6.15 -2.81
N SER A 34 0.81 6.68 -3.26
CA SER A 34 1.62 7.59 -2.46
C SER A 34 1.02 8.99 -2.33
N LYS A 35 0.37 9.51 -3.39
CA LYS A 35 -0.15 10.88 -3.45
C LYS A 35 -1.63 10.99 -3.10
N GLU A 36 -2.42 9.91 -3.25
CA GLU A 36 -3.85 9.94 -2.97
C GLU A 36 -4.20 9.05 -1.76
N ILE A 37 -4.01 7.73 -1.84
CA ILE A 37 -4.43 6.82 -0.77
C ILE A 37 -3.70 7.13 0.54
N ASN A 38 -2.37 7.28 0.50
CA ASN A 38 -1.60 7.50 1.72
C ASN A 38 -1.89 8.87 2.35
N VAL A 39 -2.21 9.87 1.54
CA VAL A 39 -2.66 11.19 2.03
C VAL A 39 -4.07 11.10 2.62
N CYS A 40 -4.99 10.33 2.04
CA CYS A 40 -6.30 10.08 2.64
C CYS A 40 -6.21 9.42 4.03
N ASN A 41 -5.20 8.59 4.27
CA ASN A 41 -4.95 7.96 5.56
C ASN A 41 -4.63 8.97 6.69
N ASN A 42 -4.30 10.22 6.34
CA ASN A 42 -4.11 11.30 7.31
C ASN A 42 -5.34 11.55 8.18
N SER A 43 -6.55 11.31 7.64
CA SER A 43 -7.81 11.45 8.38
C SER A 43 -7.85 10.58 9.65
N HIS A 44 -7.07 9.52 9.68
CA HIS A 44 -6.93 8.61 10.81
C HIS A 44 -5.55 8.69 11.48
N GLY A 45 -4.68 9.59 11.02
CA GLY A 45 -3.30 9.70 11.51
C GLY A 45 -2.48 8.43 11.27
N ALA A 46 -2.78 7.69 10.21
CA ALA A 46 -2.24 6.37 9.90
C ALA A 46 -1.58 6.31 8.53
N ALA A 47 -0.95 7.39 8.08
CA ALA A 47 -0.14 7.33 6.87
C ALA A 47 0.89 6.20 6.97
N VAL A 48 0.97 5.39 5.92
CA VAL A 48 1.85 4.22 5.86
C VAL A 48 3.28 4.68 5.60
N TYR A 49 4.20 4.25 6.43
CA TYR A 49 5.64 4.44 6.19
C TYR A 49 6.11 3.45 5.12
N THR A 50 6.82 3.95 4.11
CA THR A 50 7.22 3.20 2.91
C THR A 50 8.74 3.08 2.74
N GLY A 51 9.50 3.28 3.81
CA GLY A 51 10.94 2.99 3.87
C GLY A 51 11.86 4.07 3.32
N SER A 52 11.35 5.09 2.63
CA SER A 52 12.15 6.17 2.06
C SER A 52 11.42 7.52 2.13
N ASN A 53 12.17 8.62 1.91
CA ASN A 53 11.61 9.97 1.80
C ASN A 53 10.73 10.36 3.01
N THR A 54 11.17 10.05 4.21
CA THR A 54 10.38 10.21 5.43
C THR A 54 11.16 10.97 6.49
N LEU A 55 10.51 11.93 7.10
CA LEU A 55 10.97 12.57 8.33
C LEU A 55 10.40 11.82 9.52
N ILE A 56 11.25 11.34 10.41
CA ILE A 56 10.84 10.57 11.57
C ILE A 56 11.31 11.28 12.85
N PHE A 57 10.41 11.41 13.79
CA PHE A 57 10.74 11.97 15.10
C PHE A 57 11.57 10.97 15.90
N ARG A 58 12.81 11.34 16.23
CA ARG A 58 13.77 10.44 16.89
C ARG A 58 13.21 9.78 18.15
N LYS A 59 12.57 10.59 19.02
CA LYS A 59 11.98 10.07 20.24
C LYS A 59 10.89 9.00 19.97
N ALA A 60 10.13 9.12 18.89
CA ALA A 60 9.13 8.11 18.52
C ALA A 60 9.79 6.78 18.16
N ILE A 61 10.97 6.79 17.50
CA ILE A 61 11.76 5.58 17.24
C ILE A 61 12.24 4.96 18.56
N GLU A 62 12.78 5.78 19.46
CA GLU A 62 13.31 5.33 20.75
C GLU A 62 12.19 4.74 21.63
N ASP A 63 11.04 5.39 21.69
CA ASP A 63 9.89 4.95 22.49
C ASP A 63 9.28 3.60 22.02
N VAL A 64 9.45 3.25 20.74
CA VAL A 64 8.95 1.97 20.19
C VAL A 64 10.03 0.89 20.13
N GLY A 65 11.23 1.16 20.65
CA GLY A 65 12.33 0.19 20.74
C GLY A 65 13.17 0.08 19.46
N GLY A 66 13.16 1.10 18.61
CA GLY A 66 13.97 1.13 17.37
C GLY A 66 13.27 0.51 16.17
N PHE A 67 14.04 0.30 15.10
CA PHE A 67 13.55 -0.38 13.92
C PHE A 67 13.37 -1.88 14.16
N PRO A 68 12.26 -2.49 13.70
CA PRO A 68 12.09 -3.94 13.72
C PRO A 68 13.18 -4.63 12.89
N THR A 69 13.76 -5.71 13.41
CA THR A 69 14.84 -6.47 12.73
C THR A 69 14.40 -7.85 12.27
N ASP A 70 13.19 -8.26 12.63
CA ASP A 70 12.61 -9.59 12.39
C ASP A 70 11.60 -9.61 11.24
N THR A 71 11.49 -8.51 10.49
CA THR A 71 10.60 -8.37 9.34
C THR A 71 11.32 -7.84 8.10
N ILE A 72 10.76 -8.13 6.93
CA ILE A 72 11.29 -7.69 5.63
C ILE A 72 10.84 -6.25 5.30
N THR A 73 9.76 -5.80 5.93
CA THR A 73 9.19 -4.43 5.79
C THR A 73 9.20 -3.78 7.17
N GLU A 74 10.39 -3.46 7.63
CA GLU A 74 10.65 -2.77 8.89
C GLU A 74 9.94 -1.41 8.96
N ASP A 75 9.79 -0.77 7.80
CA ASP A 75 9.10 0.48 7.59
C ASP A 75 7.60 0.38 7.95
N PHE A 76 6.88 -0.52 7.28
CA PHE A 76 5.47 -0.72 7.56
C PHE A 76 5.23 -1.05 9.04
N GLU A 77 6.00 -1.98 9.60
CA GLU A 77 5.86 -2.38 11.00
C GLU A 77 6.18 -1.26 11.96
N LEU A 78 7.24 -0.46 11.69
CA LEU A 78 7.59 0.70 12.50
C LEU A 78 6.43 1.71 12.52
N GLY A 79 5.82 1.99 11.37
CA GLY A 79 4.66 2.86 11.29
C GLY A 79 3.49 2.40 12.15
N VAL A 80 3.20 1.08 12.16
CA VAL A 80 2.17 0.49 13.02
C VAL A 80 2.55 0.58 14.50
N ARG A 81 3.82 0.30 14.87
CA ARG A 81 4.32 0.41 16.25
C ARG A 81 4.18 1.83 16.78
N MET A 82 4.49 2.84 15.96
CA MET A 82 4.34 4.25 16.33
C MET A 82 2.86 4.61 16.60
N ASN A 83 1.95 4.19 15.72
CA ASN A 83 0.53 4.40 15.96
C ASN A 83 0.04 3.67 17.23
N ALA A 84 0.50 2.44 17.48
CA ALA A 84 0.16 1.69 18.69
C ALA A 84 0.74 2.33 19.96
N ALA A 85 1.80 3.11 19.85
CA ALA A 85 2.38 3.92 20.93
C ALA A 85 1.71 5.30 21.10
N GLY A 86 0.67 5.60 20.29
CA GLY A 86 -0.09 6.86 20.37
C GLY A 86 0.46 7.98 19.49
N TYR A 87 1.49 7.73 18.69
CA TYR A 87 1.96 8.67 17.70
C TYR A 87 1.04 8.73 16.48
N VAL A 88 1.08 9.85 15.76
CA VAL A 88 0.29 10.09 14.56
C VAL A 88 1.24 10.15 13.37
N ASN A 89 0.92 9.43 12.30
CA ASN A 89 1.69 9.41 11.06
C ASN A 89 0.94 10.18 9.97
N TYR A 90 1.67 11.05 9.26
CA TYR A 90 1.12 11.86 8.17
C TYR A 90 1.85 11.61 6.86
N SER A 91 1.16 11.86 5.74
CA SER A 91 1.72 11.89 4.40
C SER A 91 1.45 13.22 3.72
N THR A 92 2.34 13.61 2.81
CA THR A 92 2.20 14.82 1.98
C THR A 92 2.06 14.45 0.51
N LYS A 93 1.63 15.40 -0.34
CA LYS A 93 1.59 15.22 -1.81
C LYS A 93 2.88 15.66 -2.51
N SER A 94 3.70 16.47 -1.84
CA SER A 94 4.91 17.04 -2.45
C SER A 94 6.09 16.06 -2.32
N PRO A 95 6.67 15.59 -3.42
CA PRO A 95 7.86 14.75 -3.38
C PRO A 95 9.07 15.57 -2.94
N MET A 96 9.90 14.99 -2.08
CA MET A 96 11.14 15.61 -1.58
C MET A 96 12.39 14.91 -2.10
N ALA A 97 12.23 13.77 -2.75
CA ALA A 97 13.33 13.03 -3.36
C ALA A 97 12.83 12.25 -4.58
N SER A 98 13.76 11.95 -5.47
CA SER A 98 13.52 11.17 -6.69
C SER A 98 14.41 9.95 -6.72
N GLY A 99 13.93 8.89 -7.34
CA GLY A 99 14.66 7.64 -7.48
C GLY A 99 14.41 6.96 -8.83
N LEU A 100 14.80 5.71 -8.90
CA LEU A 100 14.56 4.85 -10.06
C LEU A 100 13.45 3.84 -9.74
N THR A 101 12.52 3.68 -10.68
CA THR A 101 11.58 2.55 -10.66
C THR A 101 12.15 1.37 -11.46
N PRO A 102 11.78 0.12 -11.14
CA PRO A 102 12.21 -1.04 -11.93
C PRO A 102 11.78 -0.93 -13.40
N THR A 103 12.67 -1.30 -14.30
CA THR A 103 12.47 -1.22 -15.75
C THR A 103 12.14 -2.55 -16.40
N ASP A 104 12.16 -3.64 -15.64
CA ASP A 104 11.83 -4.98 -16.12
C ASP A 104 10.82 -5.69 -15.22
N LEU A 105 10.03 -6.56 -15.82
CA LEU A 105 8.94 -7.30 -15.15
C LEU A 105 9.44 -8.18 -13.99
N LYS A 106 10.61 -8.80 -14.16
CA LYS A 106 11.18 -9.70 -13.14
C LYS A 106 11.51 -8.94 -11.86
N SER A 107 12.10 -7.76 -12.01
CA SER A 107 12.42 -6.86 -10.90
C SER A 107 11.15 -6.35 -10.20
N VAL A 108 10.11 -6.00 -10.97
CA VAL A 108 8.81 -5.60 -10.40
C VAL A 108 8.20 -6.74 -9.59
N ILE A 109 8.14 -7.96 -10.14
CA ILE A 109 7.58 -9.13 -9.45
C ILE A 109 8.36 -9.40 -8.16
N LYS A 110 9.70 -9.37 -8.22
CA LYS A 110 10.56 -9.56 -7.04
C LYS A 110 10.28 -8.52 -5.97
N GLN A 111 10.19 -7.25 -6.34
CA GLN A 111 9.89 -6.14 -5.44
C GLN A 111 8.50 -6.31 -4.79
N ARG A 112 7.46 -6.57 -5.59
CA ARG A 112 6.09 -6.74 -5.09
C ARG A 112 5.94 -7.97 -4.20
N THR A 113 6.61 -9.06 -4.53
CA THR A 113 6.62 -10.27 -3.69
C THR A 113 7.26 -9.98 -2.33
N ARG A 114 8.37 -9.23 -2.29
CA ARG A 114 9.01 -8.82 -1.05
C ARG A 114 8.08 -7.96 -0.21
N TRP A 115 7.46 -6.94 -0.80
CA TRP A 115 6.53 -6.06 -0.10
C TRP A 115 5.31 -6.81 0.44
N GLY A 116 4.67 -7.64 -0.40
CA GLY A 116 3.52 -8.43 0.03
C GLY A 116 3.82 -9.36 1.19
N ARG A 117 4.93 -10.10 1.12
CA ARG A 117 5.37 -10.98 2.22
C ARG A 117 5.63 -10.20 3.50
N GLY A 118 6.30 -9.05 3.38
CA GLY A 118 6.61 -8.20 4.52
C GLY A 118 5.37 -7.64 5.19
N VAL A 119 4.47 -7.00 4.42
CA VAL A 119 3.22 -6.44 4.96
C VAL A 119 2.35 -7.51 5.62
N ILE A 120 2.22 -8.69 4.99
CA ILE A 120 1.46 -9.81 5.58
C ILE A 120 2.10 -10.22 6.91
N ARG A 121 3.42 -10.42 6.95
CA ARG A 121 4.13 -10.82 8.17
C ARG A 121 3.99 -9.78 9.28
N SER A 122 4.27 -8.51 8.98
CA SER A 122 4.15 -7.42 9.95
C SER A 122 2.72 -7.24 10.45
N SER A 123 1.72 -7.50 9.61
CA SER A 123 0.31 -7.47 10.01
C SER A 123 -0.02 -8.52 11.06
N TYR A 124 0.58 -9.72 10.98
CA TYR A 124 0.46 -10.74 12.02
C TYR A 124 1.24 -10.34 13.27
N ASN A 125 2.49 -9.90 13.15
CA ASN A 125 3.31 -9.47 14.27
C ASN A 125 2.60 -8.41 15.12
N MET A 126 1.96 -7.45 14.46
CA MET A 126 1.27 -6.33 15.10
C MET A 126 -0.20 -6.63 15.46
N ASN A 127 -0.71 -7.82 15.10
CA ASN A 127 -2.11 -8.20 15.30
C ASN A 127 -3.10 -7.10 14.87
N ILE A 128 -2.93 -6.57 13.65
CA ILE A 128 -3.66 -5.38 13.18
C ILE A 128 -5.19 -5.50 13.29
N PHE A 129 -5.73 -6.72 13.26
CA PHE A 129 -7.17 -6.98 13.34
C PHE A 129 -7.73 -6.72 14.74
N PHE A 130 -6.98 -7.07 15.80
CA PHE A 130 -7.47 -7.04 17.17
C PHE A 130 -6.58 -6.23 18.12
N ASN A 131 -5.59 -5.48 17.61
CA ASN A 131 -4.70 -4.69 18.44
C ASN A 131 -5.47 -3.59 19.19
N PRO A 132 -5.59 -3.66 20.53
CA PRO A 132 -6.36 -2.69 21.31
C PRO A 132 -5.71 -1.30 21.36
N LYS A 133 -4.42 -1.20 21.05
CA LYS A 133 -3.66 0.07 21.05
C LYS A 133 -3.90 0.89 19.78
N LEU A 134 -4.46 0.30 18.73
CA LEU A 134 -4.81 1.00 17.51
C LEU A 134 -6.26 1.52 17.58
N THR A 135 -6.47 2.75 17.13
CA THR A 135 -7.84 3.29 16.96
C THR A 135 -8.58 2.50 15.87
N LYS A 136 -9.91 2.59 15.83
CA LYS A 136 -10.72 1.94 14.79
C LYS A 136 -10.32 2.38 13.39
N GLY A 137 -10.06 3.68 13.20
CA GLY A 137 -9.63 4.22 11.91
C GLY A 137 -8.25 3.71 11.48
N GLN A 138 -7.26 3.74 12.37
CA GLN A 138 -5.94 3.18 12.11
C GLN A 138 -6.01 1.70 11.73
N ARG A 139 -6.82 0.93 12.45
CA ARG A 139 -7.05 -0.49 12.18
C ARG A 139 -7.61 -0.71 10.78
N ILE A 140 -8.62 0.07 10.37
CA ILE A 140 -9.20 -0.01 9.02
C ILE A 140 -8.14 0.27 7.95
N VAL A 141 -7.30 1.29 8.14
CA VAL A 141 -6.21 1.63 7.20
C VAL A 141 -5.26 0.43 7.03
N TYR A 142 -4.78 -0.14 8.13
CA TYR A 142 -3.83 -1.26 8.06
C TYR A 142 -4.47 -2.55 7.53
N ILE A 143 -5.72 -2.84 7.88
CA ILE A 143 -6.47 -3.96 7.31
C ILE A 143 -6.66 -3.78 5.80
N ASN A 144 -6.97 -2.57 5.34
CA ASN A 144 -7.07 -2.30 3.90
C ASN A 144 -5.75 -2.54 3.17
N GLY A 145 -4.61 -2.10 3.75
CA GLY A 145 -3.28 -2.40 3.25
C GLY A 145 -2.98 -3.91 3.18
N TYR A 146 -3.36 -4.65 4.21
CA TYR A 146 -3.26 -6.12 4.21
C TYR A 146 -4.12 -6.75 3.12
N LEU A 147 -5.39 -6.38 3.01
CA LEU A 147 -6.32 -6.92 2.02
C LEU A 147 -5.93 -6.58 0.58
N TYR A 148 -5.20 -5.49 0.35
CA TYR A 148 -4.66 -5.17 -0.96
C TYR A 148 -3.80 -6.32 -1.52
N TRP A 149 -2.97 -6.95 -0.70
CA TRP A 149 -2.12 -8.08 -1.11
C TRP A 149 -2.89 -9.37 -1.36
N TRP A 150 -4.12 -9.47 -0.87
CA TRP A 150 -5.06 -10.56 -1.14
C TRP A 150 -6.01 -10.26 -2.31
N SER A 151 -5.84 -9.14 -3.01
CA SER A 151 -6.69 -8.73 -4.13
C SER A 151 -6.69 -9.72 -5.30
N PHE A 152 -5.73 -10.64 -5.36
CA PHE A 152 -5.67 -11.73 -6.33
C PHE A 152 -6.98 -12.54 -6.38
N PHE A 153 -7.54 -12.90 -5.24
CA PHE A 153 -8.79 -13.67 -5.19
C PHE A 153 -9.96 -12.89 -5.81
N ARG A 154 -10.08 -11.61 -5.54
CA ARG A 154 -11.10 -10.76 -6.18
C ARG A 154 -10.90 -10.67 -7.68
N ARG A 155 -9.66 -10.49 -8.14
CA ARG A 155 -9.34 -10.43 -9.58
C ARG A 155 -9.62 -11.75 -10.27
N LEU A 156 -9.33 -12.88 -9.60
CA LEU A 156 -9.64 -14.21 -10.12
C LEU A 156 -11.15 -14.38 -10.34
N LEU A 157 -11.99 -13.91 -9.41
CA LEU A 157 -13.45 -13.94 -9.58
C LEU A 157 -13.90 -13.13 -10.80
N TYR A 158 -13.33 -11.94 -11.02
CA TYR A 158 -13.64 -11.14 -12.21
C TYR A 158 -13.22 -11.83 -13.52
N ILE A 159 -12.12 -12.56 -13.52
CA ILE A 159 -11.66 -13.34 -14.71
C ILE A 159 -12.54 -14.57 -14.91
N LEU A 160 -12.90 -15.27 -13.83
CA LEU A 160 -13.72 -16.48 -13.89
C LEU A 160 -15.19 -16.20 -14.25
N ALA A 161 -15.74 -15.06 -13.86
CA ALA A 161 -17.15 -14.74 -14.10
C ALA A 161 -17.55 -14.83 -15.59
N PRO A 162 -16.84 -14.18 -16.55
CA PRO A 162 -17.18 -14.32 -17.96
C PRO A 162 -16.95 -15.75 -18.48
N ILE A 163 -15.95 -16.48 -17.99
CA ILE A 163 -15.70 -17.87 -18.37
C ILE A 163 -16.86 -18.76 -17.90
N LEU A 164 -17.30 -18.63 -16.65
CA LEU A 164 -18.44 -19.36 -16.10
C LEU A 164 -19.73 -19.06 -16.88
N TYR A 165 -19.91 -17.81 -17.29
CA TYR A 165 -21.06 -17.45 -18.11
C TYR A 165 -21.00 -18.05 -19.50
N THR A 166 -19.86 -17.94 -20.20
CA THR A 166 -19.76 -18.40 -21.60
C THR A 166 -19.73 -19.93 -21.75
N VAL A 167 -19.08 -20.64 -20.81
CA VAL A 167 -18.88 -22.09 -20.88
C VAL A 167 -20.02 -22.85 -20.19
N PHE A 168 -20.43 -22.37 -19.00
CA PHE A 168 -21.38 -23.07 -18.15
C PHE A 168 -22.74 -22.39 -18.04
N HIS A 169 -22.95 -21.25 -18.71
CA HIS A 169 -24.14 -20.41 -18.63
C HIS A 169 -24.55 -20.01 -17.20
N VAL A 170 -23.57 -20.01 -16.26
CA VAL A 170 -23.77 -19.59 -14.88
C VAL A 170 -23.67 -18.09 -14.76
N ARG A 171 -24.74 -17.42 -14.37
CA ARG A 171 -24.74 -15.98 -14.09
C ARG A 171 -24.20 -15.72 -12.68
N VAL A 172 -22.96 -15.25 -12.57
CA VAL A 172 -22.34 -14.91 -11.28
C VAL A 172 -22.88 -13.60 -10.71
N VAL A 173 -23.28 -12.67 -11.59
CA VAL A 173 -23.87 -11.39 -11.22
C VAL A 173 -25.15 -11.19 -12.03
N VAL A 174 -26.25 -10.96 -11.32
CA VAL A 174 -27.50 -10.51 -11.95
C VAL A 174 -27.57 -9.00 -11.76
N SER A 175 -27.16 -8.26 -12.79
CA SER A 175 -27.29 -6.80 -12.80
C SER A 175 -28.36 -6.38 -13.80
N ASN A 176 -29.11 -5.33 -13.46
CA ASN A 176 -29.95 -4.66 -14.43
C ASN A 176 -29.02 -3.84 -15.35
N ILE A 177 -29.25 -3.93 -16.68
CA ILE A 177 -28.42 -3.23 -17.67
C ILE A 177 -28.37 -1.72 -17.42
N TRP A 178 -29.40 -1.15 -16.82
CA TRP A 178 -29.48 0.27 -16.45
C TRP A 178 -28.57 0.69 -15.27
N LEU A 179 -27.93 -0.27 -14.60
CA LEU A 179 -26.93 -0.01 -13.55
C LEU A 179 -25.49 -0.01 -14.09
N LEU A 180 -25.31 -0.26 -15.39
CA LEU A 180 -24.00 -0.35 -16.04
C LEU A 180 -23.67 0.91 -16.89
N PHE A 181 -24.61 1.86 -16.98
CA PHE A 181 -24.45 3.14 -17.70
C PHE A 181 -24.81 4.33 -16.82
#